data_3f3e29a3c5dfcc80b2128ad7ffded779
#
_entry.id   3f3e29a3c5dfcc80b2128ad7ffded779
#
_cell.length_a   1.000
_cell.length_b   1.000
_cell.length_c   1.000
_cell.angle_alpha   90.00
_cell.angle_beta   90.00
_cell.angle_gamma   90.00
#
_symmetry.space_group_name_H-M   'P 1'
#
loop_
_entity.id
_entity.type
_entity.pdbx_description
1 polymer ?
#
loop_
_entity_poly.entity_id
_entity_poly.type
_entity_poly.pdbx_seq_one_letter_code
_entity_poly.pdbx_strand_id
1 'polypeptide(L)'
;LSGLSSQKPLASRFNTRHREKARHVIARMGLEGMEQRAIGALSGGQLQRALLGRAIISDPQVVILDEPSTYIDKRFEARLYELLTEINEECAIILVSHDIGTVLQQVKSIACVNETLDYHPDTGVTEEWLERNFNCPIELLGHGTLPHRILGEHKHAHE
;
A
#
# COMPACT_ATOMS: atom_id res chain seq x y z
N LEU A 1 -16.78 9.19 7.22
CA LEU A 1 -16.74 10.05 8.43
C LEU A 1 -16.16 9.34 9.67
N SER A 2 -16.20 7.99 9.73
CA SER A 2 -15.67 7.24 10.88
C SER A 2 -14.19 7.51 11.18
N GLY A 3 -13.35 7.77 10.17
CA GLY A 3 -11.95 8.15 10.36
C GLY A 3 -11.73 9.47 11.10
N LEU A 4 -12.75 10.33 11.18
CA LEU A 4 -12.70 11.59 11.94
C LEU A 4 -13.24 11.48 13.37
N SER A 5 -13.61 10.29 13.82
CA SER A 5 -14.24 10.11 15.15
C SER A 5 -13.31 10.49 16.28
N SER A 6 -12.00 10.30 16.13
CA SER A 6 -10.98 10.69 17.13
C SER A 6 -10.79 12.21 17.25
N GLN A 7 -11.17 12.96 16.22
CA GLN A 7 -11.01 14.42 16.18
C GLN A 7 -12.19 15.20 16.77
N LYS A 8 -13.19 14.51 17.32
CA LYS A 8 -14.40 15.14 17.86
C LYS A 8 -14.76 14.62 19.26
N PRO A 9 -15.43 15.42 20.11
CA PRO A 9 -16.01 14.96 21.37
C PRO A 9 -17.04 13.84 21.17
N LEU A 10 -17.14 12.91 22.11
CA LEU A 10 -17.90 11.66 22.02
C LEU A 10 -19.37 11.85 21.62
N ALA A 11 -20.00 12.96 21.98
CA ALA A 11 -21.43 13.27 21.74
C ALA A 11 -21.65 14.31 20.63
N SER A 12 -20.60 14.77 19.93
CA SER A 12 -20.78 15.81 18.92
C SER A 12 -21.15 15.23 17.54
N ARG A 13 -22.01 15.94 16.79
CA ARG A 13 -22.34 15.61 15.40
C ARG A 13 -21.23 16.03 14.45
N PHE A 14 -21.08 15.36 13.31
CA PHE A 14 -20.22 15.79 12.24
C PHE A 14 -20.75 17.10 11.63
N ASN A 15 -19.89 18.11 11.56
CA ASN A 15 -20.22 19.43 10.99
C ASN A 15 -19.98 19.48 9.48
N THR A 16 -20.26 20.61 8.86
CA THR A 16 -20.07 20.82 7.41
C THR A 16 -18.63 20.57 6.96
N ARG A 17 -17.65 21.10 7.70
CA ARG A 17 -16.22 20.92 7.40
C ARG A 17 -15.81 19.44 7.37
N HIS A 18 -16.30 18.63 8.32
CA HIS A 18 -16.04 17.19 8.33
C HIS A 18 -16.63 16.49 7.10
N ARG A 19 -17.81 16.93 6.65
CA ARG A 19 -18.47 16.38 5.46
C ARG A 19 -17.77 16.75 4.18
N GLU A 20 -17.28 17.99 4.07
CA GLU A 20 -16.49 18.46 2.93
C GLU A 20 -15.17 17.70 2.83
N LYS A 21 -14.45 17.53 3.95
CA LYS A 21 -13.24 16.73 3.99
C LYS A 21 -13.50 15.27 3.57
N ALA A 22 -14.60 14.69 4.02
CA ALA A 22 -14.98 13.34 3.62
C ALA A 22 -15.27 13.24 2.12
N ARG A 23 -15.96 14.21 1.52
CA ARG A 23 -16.21 14.23 0.07
C ARG A 23 -14.92 14.35 -0.73
N HIS A 24 -14.00 15.22 -0.30
CA HIS A 24 -12.70 15.35 -0.93
C HIS A 24 -11.91 14.03 -0.92
N VAL A 25 -11.86 13.35 0.22
CA VAL A 25 -11.20 12.03 0.31
C VAL A 25 -11.91 10.97 -0.54
N ILE A 26 -13.25 10.96 -0.56
CA ILE A 26 -14.02 10.04 -1.41
C ILE A 26 -13.68 10.26 -2.90
N ALA A 27 -13.55 11.51 -3.35
CA ALA A 27 -13.14 11.83 -4.72
C ALA A 27 -11.70 11.34 -5.01
N ARG A 28 -10.75 11.61 -4.11
CA ARG A 28 -9.36 11.08 -4.23
C ARG A 28 -9.33 9.56 -4.38
N MET A 29 -10.22 8.85 -3.67
CA MET A 29 -10.33 7.39 -3.73
C MET A 29 -11.10 6.88 -4.98
N GLY A 30 -11.64 7.75 -5.83
CA GLY A 30 -12.49 7.37 -6.97
C GLY A 30 -13.76 6.63 -6.53
N LEU A 31 -14.39 7.09 -5.45
CA LEU A 31 -15.61 6.51 -4.87
C LEU A 31 -16.81 7.46 -4.92
N GLU A 32 -16.77 8.47 -5.81
CA GLU A 32 -17.87 9.41 -6.02
C GLU A 32 -19.14 8.68 -6.39
N GLY A 33 -20.27 9.16 -5.85
CA GLY A 33 -21.57 8.53 -6.03
C GLY A 33 -21.80 7.26 -5.21
N MET A 34 -20.83 6.87 -4.37
CA MET A 34 -20.96 5.68 -3.50
C MET A 34 -21.16 6.03 -2.02
N GLU A 35 -21.29 7.32 -1.69
CA GLU A 35 -21.33 7.85 -0.33
C GLU A 35 -22.44 7.26 0.53
N GLN A 36 -23.55 6.84 -0.11
CA GLN A 36 -24.72 6.25 0.54
C GLN A 36 -24.77 4.71 0.47
N ARG A 37 -23.79 4.09 -0.20
CA ARG A 37 -23.75 2.62 -0.27
C ARG A 37 -23.34 2.03 1.08
N ALA A 38 -23.99 0.94 1.46
CA ALA A 38 -23.54 0.15 2.59
C ALA A 38 -22.16 -0.44 2.32
N ILE A 39 -21.29 -0.52 3.32
CA ILE A 39 -19.93 -1.06 3.19
C ILE A 39 -19.94 -2.47 2.60
N GLY A 40 -20.90 -3.32 3.02
CA GLY A 40 -21.07 -4.67 2.49
C GLY A 40 -21.55 -4.76 1.03
N ALA A 41 -21.95 -3.63 0.41
CA ALA A 41 -22.33 -3.57 -1.00
C ALA A 41 -21.17 -3.04 -1.89
N LEU A 42 -20.01 -2.79 -1.33
CA LEU A 42 -18.80 -2.41 -2.07
C LEU A 42 -18.08 -3.67 -2.57
N SER A 43 -17.47 -3.57 -3.76
CA SER A 43 -16.53 -4.60 -4.21
C SER A 43 -15.25 -4.60 -3.34
N GLY A 44 -14.45 -5.67 -3.38
CA GLY A 44 -13.20 -5.75 -2.61
C GLY A 44 -12.29 -4.54 -2.83
N GLY A 45 -12.05 -4.14 -4.09
CA GLY A 45 -11.24 -2.97 -4.41
C GLY A 45 -11.89 -1.64 -3.98
N GLN A 46 -13.22 -1.52 -4.05
CA GLN A 46 -13.94 -0.34 -3.54
C GLN A 46 -13.82 -0.25 -2.01
N LEU A 47 -13.96 -1.37 -1.32
CA LEU A 47 -13.81 -1.44 0.13
C LEU A 47 -12.39 -1.04 0.54
N GLN A 48 -11.38 -1.57 -0.14
CA GLN A 48 -9.97 -1.25 0.17
C GLN A 48 -9.67 0.23 0.00
N ARG A 49 -10.16 0.85 -1.08
CA ARG A 49 -10.07 2.30 -1.29
C ARG A 49 -10.80 3.09 -0.20
N ALA A 50 -11.96 2.62 0.22
CA ALA A 50 -12.69 3.25 1.32
C ALA A 50 -11.94 3.16 2.65
N LEU A 51 -11.27 2.03 2.92
CA LEU A 51 -10.43 1.85 4.11
C LEU A 51 -9.18 2.75 4.08
N LEU A 52 -8.52 2.86 2.92
CA LEU A 52 -7.41 3.81 2.73
C LEU A 52 -7.88 5.26 2.97
N GLY A 53 -8.98 5.65 2.35
CA GLY A 53 -9.57 6.98 2.57
C GLY A 53 -9.94 7.23 4.04
N ARG A 54 -10.40 6.20 4.76
CA ARG A 54 -10.64 6.27 6.20
C ARG A 54 -9.34 6.49 6.99
N ALA A 55 -8.26 5.87 6.60
CA ALA A 55 -6.97 5.99 7.27
C ALA A 55 -6.39 7.42 7.13
N ILE A 56 -6.46 8.00 5.93
CA ILE A 56 -5.85 9.32 5.66
C ILE A 56 -6.70 10.52 6.06
N ILE A 57 -8.02 10.37 6.25
CA ILE A 57 -8.92 11.51 6.47
C ILE A 57 -8.63 12.29 7.78
N SER A 58 -7.91 11.69 8.71
CA SER A 58 -7.53 12.33 9.98
C SER A 58 -6.21 13.10 9.92
N ASP A 59 -5.59 13.22 8.74
CA ASP A 59 -4.25 13.79 8.53
C ASP A 59 -3.21 13.11 9.46
N PRO A 60 -3.03 11.79 9.36
CA PRO A 60 -2.10 11.06 10.21
C PRO A 60 -0.65 11.42 9.87
N GLN A 61 0.25 11.30 10.84
CA GLN A 61 1.69 11.42 10.60
C GLN A 61 2.29 10.13 10.00
N VAL A 62 1.65 8.99 10.27
CA VAL A 62 2.07 7.67 9.78
C VAL A 62 0.85 6.87 9.36
N VAL A 63 0.93 6.23 8.20
CA VAL A 63 -0.06 5.25 7.71
C VAL A 63 0.62 3.90 7.57
N ILE A 64 0.01 2.85 8.12
CA ILE A 64 0.48 1.47 7.96
C ILE A 64 -0.52 0.75 7.06
N LEU A 65 -0.02 0.18 5.98
CA LEU A 65 -0.79 -0.55 4.98
C LEU A 65 -0.29 -1.99 4.91
N ASP A 66 -1.19 -2.92 5.16
CA ASP A 66 -0.92 -4.35 5.08
C ASP A 66 -1.58 -4.90 3.81
N GLU A 67 -0.74 -5.39 2.88
CA GLU A 67 -1.14 -5.94 1.59
C GLU A 67 -2.19 -5.10 0.82
N PRO A 68 -1.94 -3.79 0.57
CA PRO A 68 -2.98 -2.90 0.07
C PRO A 68 -3.40 -3.17 -1.39
N SER A 69 -2.67 -3.97 -2.14
CA SER A 69 -2.97 -4.33 -3.54
C SER A 69 -3.71 -5.66 -3.70
N THR A 70 -3.86 -6.48 -2.65
CA THR A 70 -4.32 -7.88 -2.75
C THR A 70 -5.69 -8.07 -3.43
N TYR A 71 -6.64 -7.14 -3.27
CA TYR A 71 -7.99 -7.22 -3.84
C TYR A 71 -8.27 -6.17 -4.91
N ILE A 72 -7.22 -5.54 -5.42
CA ILE A 72 -7.30 -4.45 -6.38
C ILE A 72 -7.00 -4.96 -7.78
N ASP A 73 -7.79 -4.55 -8.77
CA ASP A 73 -7.50 -4.85 -10.17
C ASP A 73 -6.24 -4.09 -10.66
N LYS A 74 -5.55 -4.64 -11.65
CA LYS A 74 -4.28 -4.09 -12.15
C LYS A 74 -4.38 -2.64 -12.65
N ARG A 75 -5.55 -2.19 -13.10
CA ARG A 75 -5.73 -0.81 -13.55
C ARG A 75 -5.72 0.16 -12.38
N PHE A 76 -6.29 -0.26 -11.26
CA PHE A 76 -6.30 0.56 -10.07
C PHE A 76 -5.01 0.41 -9.26
N GLU A 77 -4.28 -0.69 -9.40
CA GLU A 77 -3.00 -0.90 -8.71
C GLU A 77 -1.99 0.22 -9.02
N ALA A 78 -1.81 0.55 -10.30
CA ALA A 78 -0.96 1.69 -10.70
C ALA A 78 -1.44 3.00 -10.05
N ARG A 79 -2.75 3.26 -10.08
CA ARG A 79 -3.35 4.44 -9.46
C ARG A 79 -3.21 4.46 -7.94
N LEU A 80 -3.23 3.30 -7.29
CA LEU A 80 -2.99 3.17 -5.86
C LEU A 80 -1.59 3.67 -5.50
N TYR A 81 -0.56 3.22 -6.22
CA TYR A 81 0.82 3.62 -5.93
C TYR A 81 1.09 5.10 -6.23
N GLU A 82 0.49 5.67 -7.30
CA GLU A 82 0.50 7.12 -7.53
C GLU A 82 -0.10 7.86 -6.32
N LEU A 83 -1.25 7.42 -5.85
CA LEU A 83 -1.92 8.00 -4.69
C LEU A 83 -1.10 7.86 -3.40
N LEU A 84 -0.44 6.72 -3.20
CA LEU A 84 0.46 6.53 -2.05
C LEU A 84 1.68 7.47 -2.12
N THR A 85 2.20 7.72 -3.32
CA THR A 85 3.27 8.71 -3.53
C THR A 85 2.80 10.11 -3.15
N GLU A 86 1.60 10.53 -3.59
CA GLU A 86 1.00 11.82 -3.19
C GLU A 86 0.80 11.91 -1.67
N ILE A 87 0.29 10.86 -1.04
CA ILE A 87 0.08 10.80 0.42
C ILE A 87 1.41 10.85 1.18
N ASN A 88 2.46 10.24 0.63
CA ASN A 88 3.79 10.21 1.25
C ASN A 88 4.50 11.58 1.29
N GLU A 89 3.99 12.58 0.55
CA GLU A 89 4.43 13.98 0.70
C GLU A 89 3.94 14.58 2.03
N GLU A 90 2.82 14.10 2.55
CA GLU A 90 2.15 14.64 3.75
C GLU A 90 2.41 13.79 5.00
N CYS A 91 2.62 12.47 4.86
CA CYS A 91 2.83 11.55 5.99
C CYS A 91 3.77 10.39 5.63
N ALA A 92 4.38 9.77 6.65
CA ALA A 92 5.16 8.56 6.47
C ALA A 92 4.23 7.37 6.15
N ILE A 93 4.66 6.50 5.24
CA ILE A 93 3.94 5.27 4.90
C ILE A 93 4.81 4.07 5.21
N ILE A 94 4.25 3.12 5.96
CA ILE A 94 4.81 1.79 6.16
C ILE A 94 3.96 0.83 5.34
N LEU A 95 4.57 0.20 4.33
CA LEU A 95 3.93 -0.75 3.43
C LEU A 95 4.41 -2.16 3.77
N VAL A 96 3.50 -3.04 4.15
CA VAL A 96 3.77 -4.47 4.30
C VAL A 96 3.28 -5.18 3.04
N SER A 97 4.16 -5.93 2.38
CA SER A 97 3.82 -6.68 1.18
C SER A 97 4.76 -7.87 0.99
N HIS A 98 4.27 -8.89 0.31
CA HIS A 98 5.06 -10.02 -0.17
C HIS A 98 5.44 -9.88 -1.65
N ASP A 99 4.93 -8.87 -2.36
CA ASP A 99 5.31 -8.59 -3.75
C ASP A 99 6.52 -7.66 -3.82
N ILE A 100 7.70 -8.26 -3.78
CA ILE A 100 8.98 -7.56 -3.79
C ILE A 100 9.15 -6.73 -5.06
N GLY A 101 8.75 -7.26 -6.22
CA GLY A 101 8.95 -6.61 -7.51
C GLY A 101 8.24 -5.26 -7.62
N THR A 102 7.01 -5.18 -7.14
CA THR A 102 6.23 -3.96 -7.10
C THR A 102 6.73 -3.01 -6.02
N VAL A 103 7.04 -3.52 -4.83
CA VAL A 103 7.45 -2.71 -3.67
C VAL A 103 8.78 -2.00 -3.91
N LEU A 104 9.79 -2.67 -4.48
CA LEU A 104 11.11 -2.09 -4.76
C LEU A 104 11.06 -0.81 -5.60
N GLN A 105 10.04 -0.68 -6.46
CA GLN A 105 9.88 0.48 -7.33
C GLN A 105 9.22 1.68 -6.65
N GLN A 106 8.58 1.45 -5.51
CA GLN A 106 7.67 2.42 -4.88
C GLN A 106 8.17 2.93 -3.52
N VAL A 107 9.10 2.21 -2.89
CA VAL A 107 9.56 2.52 -1.53
C VAL A 107 10.91 3.24 -1.55
N LYS A 108 11.25 3.89 -0.45
CA LYS A 108 12.52 4.59 -0.24
C LYS A 108 13.54 3.73 0.50
N SER A 109 13.05 2.80 1.33
CA SER A 109 13.87 1.88 2.13
C SER A 109 13.10 0.61 2.40
N ILE A 110 13.80 -0.46 2.75
CA ILE A 110 13.23 -1.78 2.93
C ILE A 110 13.61 -2.33 4.30
N ALA A 111 12.66 -2.99 4.94
CA ALA A 111 12.89 -3.80 6.13
C ALA A 111 12.39 -5.21 5.85
N CYS A 112 13.32 -6.16 5.73
CA CYS A 112 12.97 -7.57 5.59
C CYS A 112 12.86 -8.20 6.97
N VAL A 113 11.74 -8.88 7.24
CA VAL A 113 11.47 -9.56 8.50
C VAL A 113 11.35 -11.06 8.24
N ASN A 114 12.38 -11.80 8.69
CA ASN A 114 12.42 -13.26 8.63
C ASN A 114 13.24 -13.75 9.84
N GLU A 115 12.58 -14.14 10.94
CA GLU A 115 13.20 -14.40 12.26
C GLU A 115 14.03 -13.24 12.81
N THR A 116 14.75 -12.55 11.96
CA THR A 116 15.51 -11.32 12.24
C THR A 116 15.00 -10.17 11.38
N LEU A 117 15.35 -8.94 11.76
CA LEU A 117 15.10 -7.73 10.99
C LEU A 117 16.38 -7.36 10.23
N ASP A 118 16.32 -7.33 8.90
CA ASP A 118 17.37 -6.78 8.05
C ASP A 118 16.87 -5.51 7.37
N TYR A 119 17.51 -4.38 7.68
CA TYR A 119 17.11 -3.06 7.17
C TYR A 119 18.05 -2.61 6.06
N HIS A 120 17.48 -2.23 4.93
CA HIS A 120 18.19 -1.63 3.81
C HIS A 120 17.72 -0.19 3.60
N PRO A 121 18.65 0.81 3.66
CA PRO A 121 18.28 2.23 3.67
C PRO A 121 17.82 2.77 2.32
N ASP A 122 17.98 2.00 1.24
CA ASP A 122 17.56 2.34 -0.11
C ASP A 122 17.00 1.12 -0.85
N THR A 123 16.69 1.26 -2.12
CA THR A 123 16.15 0.19 -2.98
C THR A 123 17.19 -0.45 -3.91
N GLY A 124 18.46 -0.08 -3.76
CA GLY A 124 19.58 -0.64 -4.51
C GLY A 124 20.00 -2.01 -3.99
N VAL A 125 19.03 -2.90 -3.77
CA VAL A 125 19.28 -4.26 -3.25
C VAL A 125 20.07 -5.09 -4.23
N THR A 126 21.06 -5.83 -3.71
CA THR A 126 21.87 -6.77 -4.48
C THR A 126 21.19 -8.14 -4.53
N GLU A 127 21.54 -8.94 -5.55
CA GLU A 127 21.10 -10.32 -5.67
C GLU A 127 21.46 -11.13 -4.40
N GLU A 128 22.69 -10.96 -3.89
CA GLU A 128 23.15 -11.60 -2.65
C GLU A 128 22.29 -11.23 -1.42
N TRP A 129 21.84 -9.97 -1.32
CA TRP A 129 20.94 -9.53 -0.25
C TRP A 129 19.56 -10.20 -0.38
N LEU A 130 19.04 -10.29 -1.60
CA LEU A 130 17.76 -10.94 -1.88
C LEU A 130 17.81 -12.44 -1.58
N GLU A 131 18.84 -13.15 -2.04
CA GLU A 131 19.02 -14.58 -1.75
C GLU A 131 19.09 -14.85 -0.25
N ARG A 132 19.87 -14.06 0.49
CA ARG A 132 20.01 -14.22 1.94
C ARG A 132 18.70 -14.03 2.69
N ASN A 133 17.88 -13.04 2.28
CA ASN A 133 16.67 -12.70 3.00
C ASN A 133 15.44 -13.50 2.58
N PHE A 134 15.38 -13.96 1.34
CA PHE A 134 14.22 -14.68 0.80
C PHE A 134 14.47 -16.17 0.57
N ASN A 135 15.70 -16.62 0.80
CA ASN A 135 16.11 -18.02 0.70
C ASN A 135 15.69 -18.72 -0.62
N CYS A 136 15.59 -17.94 -1.70
CA CYS A 136 15.35 -18.42 -3.05
C CYS A 136 16.12 -17.56 -4.06
N PRO A 137 16.64 -18.14 -5.15
CA PRO A 137 17.28 -17.40 -6.21
C PRO A 137 16.23 -16.49 -6.88
N ILE A 138 16.38 -15.19 -6.73
CA ILE A 138 15.53 -14.18 -7.36
C ILE A 138 16.38 -13.52 -8.43
N GLU A 139 16.14 -13.86 -9.70
CA GLU A 139 16.74 -13.12 -10.80
C GLU A 139 15.95 -11.82 -11.03
N LEU A 140 16.60 -10.70 -10.81
CA LEU A 140 16.11 -9.39 -11.20
C LEU A 140 16.52 -9.12 -12.65
N LEU A 141 15.64 -9.36 -13.60
CA LEU A 141 15.88 -8.99 -14.99
C LEU A 141 15.48 -7.51 -15.19
N GLY A 142 16.49 -6.68 -15.40
CA GLY A 142 16.31 -5.30 -15.81
C GLY A 142 16.18 -5.18 -17.32
N HIS A 143 14.99 -4.94 -17.83
CA HIS A 143 14.77 -4.46 -19.19
C HIS A 143 14.29 -3.01 -19.14
N GLY A 144 15.21 -2.08 -19.45
CA GLY A 144 14.92 -0.64 -19.39
C GLY A 144 14.99 -0.10 -17.95
N THR A 145 14.11 0.83 -17.62
CA THR A 145 14.09 1.50 -16.31
C THR A 145 13.35 0.71 -15.20
N LEU A 146 12.82 -0.46 -15.50
CA LEU A 146 12.00 -1.25 -14.59
C LEU A 146 12.53 -2.69 -14.50
N PRO A 147 12.95 -3.18 -13.33
CA PRO A 147 13.30 -4.58 -13.13
C PRO A 147 12.03 -5.46 -13.14
N HIS A 148 12.09 -6.57 -13.90
CA HIS A 148 11.06 -7.61 -13.88
C HIS A 148 11.55 -8.81 -13.09
N ARG A 149 10.64 -9.45 -12.33
CA ARG A 149 10.93 -10.65 -11.57
C ARG A 149 10.78 -11.88 -12.47
N ILE A 150 11.82 -12.73 -12.52
CA ILE A 150 11.71 -14.12 -12.97
C ILE A 150 12.18 -15.01 -11.82
N LEU A 151 11.37 -16.01 -11.47
CA LEU A 151 11.78 -17.07 -10.55
C LEU A 151 12.73 -17.97 -11.31
N GLY A 152 13.95 -18.16 -10.81
CA GLY A 152 14.90 -19.14 -11.35
C GLY A 152 14.33 -20.56 -11.26
N GLU A 153 14.68 -21.42 -12.21
CA GLU A 153 14.26 -22.82 -12.19
C GLU A 153 14.79 -23.53 -10.96
N HIS A 154 13.90 -24.09 -10.14
CA HIS A 154 14.29 -25.00 -9.07
C HIS A 154 14.87 -26.26 -9.71
N LYS A 155 16.17 -26.47 -9.61
CA LYS A 155 16.77 -27.78 -9.85
C LYS A 155 16.34 -28.71 -8.72
N HIS A 156 15.31 -29.50 -8.96
CA HIS A 156 15.01 -30.64 -8.10
C HIS A 156 16.20 -31.64 -8.20
N ALA A 157 17.03 -31.65 -7.16
CA ALA A 157 17.96 -32.73 -6.95
C ALA A 157 17.12 -33.96 -6.58
N HIS A 158 16.94 -34.88 -7.51
CA HIS A 158 16.51 -36.24 -7.23
C HIS A 158 17.74 -37.00 -6.76
N GLU A 159 17.80 -37.34 -5.50
CA GLU A 159 18.45 -38.53 -4.94
C GLU A 159 17.41 -39.37 -4.23
#